data_76166c72b4b850b79c940910f4e76e8e
#
_entry.id   76166c72b4b850b79c940910f4e76e8e
#
_cell.length_a   1.000
_cell.length_b   1.000
_cell.length_c   1.000
_cell.angle_alpha   90.00
_cell.angle_beta   90.00
_cell.angle_gamma   90.00
#
_symmetry.space_group_name_H-M   'P 1'
#
loop_
_entity.id
_entity.type
_entity.pdbx_description
1 polymer ?
#
loop_
_entity_poly.entity_id
_entity_poly.type
_entity_poly.pdbx_seq_one_letter_code
_entity_poly.pdbx_strand_id
1 'polypeptide(L)'
;MPRILITGASSGFGYATAQLFLAQGWEVVAAMRTPAAAEMKEREGLLQLQLDVTDADSISKAVADAGAVDALVNNAGVGMLNVLEGTDIAKARELFETNVLGTIAMTQAVLPAMRARRSGVIVNISSSVTLRPFPALSVYSASKAAINAFTESLALETAQFGVRTRLVLPGSAPTTSFGRNAVARMGMDIPPPYEAFVQNYLTTMRGATERTEAGDVARAVWRAVTEPNAPMRLPAGADAETILRETAAS
;
A
#
# COMPACT_ATOMS: atom_id res chain seq x y z
N MET A 1 19.97 15.77 -1.01
CA MET A 1 18.50 15.78 -1.16
C MET A 1 17.92 14.61 -0.36
N PRO A 2 16.73 14.73 0.21
CA PRO A 2 16.12 13.60 0.89
C PRO A 2 15.74 12.50 -0.13
N ARG A 3 15.82 11.23 0.30
CA ARG A 3 15.58 10.07 -0.55
C ARG A 3 14.42 9.21 -0.05
N ILE A 4 13.55 8.78 -0.95
CA ILE A 4 12.42 7.92 -0.66
C ILE A 4 12.48 6.61 -1.46
N LEU A 5 12.24 5.49 -0.81
CA LEU A 5 12.08 4.17 -1.44
C LEU A 5 10.59 3.81 -1.48
N ILE A 6 10.08 3.52 -2.68
CA ILE A 6 8.66 3.19 -2.90
C ILE A 6 8.57 1.81 -3.53
N THR A 7 7.94 0.86 -2.85
CA THR A 7 7.70 -0.47 -3.40
C THR A 7 6.44 -0.50 -4.26
N GLY A 8 6.43 -1.31 -5.32
CA GLY A 8 5.29 -1.40 -6.24
C GLY A 8 5.05 -0.13 -7.06
N ALA A 9 6.12 0.56 -7.45
CA ALA A 9 6.08 1.87 -8.10
C ALA A 9 5.82 1.83 -9.62
N SER A 10 5.59 0.66 -10.24
CA SER A 10 5.41 0.53 -11.70
C SER A 10 4.13 1.20 -12.23
N SER A 11 3.11 1.37 -11.41
CA SER A 11 1.80 1.91 -11.81
C SER A 11 1.00 2.41 -10.60
N GLY A 12 -0.18 3.00 -10.84
CA GLY A 12 -1.16 3.34 -9.82
C GLY A 12 -0.62 4.25 -8.71
N PHE A 13 -0.88 3.91 -7.45
CA PHE A 13 -0.52 4.73 -6.30
C PHE A 13 1.00 4.93 -6.16
N GLY A 14 1.78 3.87 -6.32
CA GLY A 14 3.23 3.95 -6.22
C GLY A 14 3.85 4.83 -7.30
N TYR A 15 3.35 4.72 -8.54
CA TYR A 15 3.77 5.59 -9.65
C TYR A 15 3.42 7.05 -9.38
N ALA A 16 2.18 7.36 -9.01
CA ALA A 16 1.76 8.73 -8.71
C ALA A 16 2.54 9.33 -7.52
N THR A 17 2.82 8.52 -6.51
CA THR A 17 3.66 8.92 -5.38
C THR A 17 5.08 9.26 -5.84
N ALA A 18 5.69 8.39 -6.65
CA ALA A 18 7.03 8.64 -7.20
C ALA A 18 7.09 9.94 -8.01
N GLN A 19 6.09 10.18 -8.88
CA GLN A 19 6.02 11.41 -9.67
C GLN A 19 5.90 12.66 -8.78
N LEU A 20 5.08 12.61 -7.73
CA LEU A 20 4.92 13.73 -6.81
C LEU A 20 6.23 14.05 -6.08
N PHE A 21 6.92 13.03 -5.53
CA PHE A 21 8.17 13.25 -4.81
C PHE A 21 9.29 13.76 -5.71
N LEU A 22 9.40 13.25 -6.95
CA LEU A 22 10.32 13.79 -7.96
C LEU A 22 10.05 15.27 -8.28
N ALA A 23 8.76 15.63 -8.44
CA ALA A 23 8.36 17.02 -8.69
C ALA A 23 8.69 17.96 -7.52
N GLN A 24 8.78 17.42 -6.32
CA GLN A 24 9.13 18.15 -5.09
C GLN A 24 10.66 18.11 -4.78
N GLY A 25 11.49 17.63 -5.71
CA GLY A 25 12.93 17.66 -5.59
C GLY A 25 13.53 16.58 -4.69
N TRP A 26 12.82 15.48 -4.44
CA TRP A 26 13.36 14.31 -3.73
C TRP A 26 14.06 13.36 -4.71
N GLU A 27 15.06 12.66 -4.22
CA GLU A 27 15.56 11.46 -4.88
C GLU A 27 14.58 10.31 -4.63
N VAL A 28 14.16 9.64 -5.72
CA VAL A 28 13.16 8.57 -5.65
C VAL A 28 13.79 7.25 -6.10
N VAL A 29 13.74 6.26 -5.23
CA VAL A 29 14.01 4.87 -5.56
C VAL A 29 12.67 4.17 -5.83
N ALA A 30 12.37 3.98 -7.10
CA ALA A 30 11.15 3.31 -7.55
C ALA A 30 11.43 1.80 -7.71
N ALA A 31 10.96 1.00 -6.74
CA ALA A 31 11.22 -0.43 -6.71
C ALA A 31 10.00 -1.23 -7.19
N MET A 32 10.23 -2.20 -8.10
CA MET A 32 9.18 -2.98 -8.74
C MET A 32 9.71 -4.28 -9.33
N ARG A 33 8.86 -5.28 -9.58
CA ARG A 33 9.29 -6.59 -10.10
C ARG A 33 9.92 -6.53 -11.49
N THR A 34 9.42 -5.65 -12.35
CA THR A 34 9.88 -5.54 -13.75
C THR A 34 10.09 -4.06 -14.12
N PRO A 35 11.27 -3.48 -13.83
CA PRO A 35 11.55 -2.06 -14.13
C PRO A 35 11.39 -1.73 -15.62
N ALA A 36 11.84 -2.61 -16.52
CA ALA A 36 11.74 -2.40 -17.97
C ALA A 36 10.31 -2.26 -18.51
N ALA A 37 9.29 -2.71 -17.75
CA ALA A 37 7.89 -2.59 -18.12
C ALA A 37 7.20 -1.37 -17.46
N ALA A 38 7.94 -0.54 -16.71
CA ALA A 38 7.39 0.62 -16.05
C ALA A 38 7.16 1.78 -17.03
N GLU A 39 6.08 2.52 -16.81
CA GLU A 39 5.80 3.76 -17.57
C GLU A 39 6.75 4.91 -17.22
N MET A 40 7.59 4.71 -16.23
CA MET A 40 8.51 5.72 -15.69
C MET A 40 9.74 5.85 -16.59
N LYS A 41 9.90 7.01 -17.24
CA LYS A 41 11.09 7.31 -18.05
C LYS A 41 12.26 7.68 -17.15
N GLU A 42 13.47 7.30 -17.58
CA GLU A 42 14.70 7.75 -16.94
C GLU A 42 14.77 9.27 -16.83
N ARG A 43 15.10 9.75 -15.65
CA ARG A 43 15.30 11.18 -15.37
C ARG A 43 16.17 11.37 -14.13
N GLU A 44 16.72 12.55 -13.99
CA GLU A 44 17.49 12.94 -12.82
C GLU A 44 16.69 12.77 -11.53
N GLY A 45 17.32 12.26 -10.49
CA GLY A 45 16.70 11.99 -9.20
C GLY A 45 15.89 10.69 -9.12
N LEU A 46 15.79 9.92 -10.21
CA LEU A 46 15.08 8.64 -10.25
C LEU A 46 16.04 7.45 -10.38
N LEU A 47 15.98 6.54 -9.42
CA LEU A 47 16.61 5.22 -9.49
C LEU A 47 15.51 4.15 -9.58
N GLN A 48 15.54 3.32 -10.61
CA GLN A 48 14.62 2.21 -10.75
C GLN A 48 15.33 0.91 -10.36
N LEU A 49 14.71 0.14 -9.43
CA LEU A 49 15.27 -1.12 -8.94
C LEU A 49 14.30 -2.28 -9.14
N GLN A 50 14.87 -3.44 -9.45
CA GLN A 50 14.11 -4.68 -9.39
C GLN A 50 13.89 -5.08 -7.93
N LEU A 51 12.63 -5.38 -7.57
CA LEU A 51 12.25 -5.80 -6.24
C LEU A 51 11.02 -6.72 -6.28
N ASP A 52 11.19 -7.91 -5.75
CA ASP A 52 10.08 -8.75 -5.29
C ASP A 52 10.07 -8.75 -3.76
N VAL A 53 9.00 -8.24 -3.16
CA VAL A 53 8.87 -8.14 -1.69
C VAL A 53 8.64 -9.50 -1.01
N THR A 54 8.43 -10.56 -1.78
CA THR A 54 8.31 -11.93 -1.28
C THR A 54 9.63 -12.71 -1.32
N ASP A 55 10.70 -12.09 -1.80
CA ASP A 55 12.04 -12.69 -1.95
C ASP A 55 13.05 -11.93 -1.09
N ALA A 56 13.63 -12.61 -0.11
CA ALA A 56 14.58 -12.02 0.84
C ALA A 56 15.88 -11.53 0.17
N ASP A 57 16.38 -12.24 -0.85
CA ASP A 57 17.59 -11.85 -1.57
C ASP A 57 17.32 -10.62 -2.43
N SER A 58 16.14 -10.57 -3.07
CA SER A 58 15.68 -9.39 -3.82
C SER A 58 15.55 -8.16 -2.92
N ILE A 59 14.99 -8.31 -1.71
CA ILE A 59 14.89 -7.22 -0.72
C ILE A 59 16.28 -6.75 -0.30
N SER A 60 17.16 -7.68 0.09
CA SER A 60 18.52 -7.35 0.54
C SER A 60 19.29 -6.58 -0.51
N LYS A 61 19.25 -7.05 -1.77
CA LYS A 61 19.88 -6.39 -2.90
C LYS A 61 19.30 -5.00 -3.16
N ALA A 62 17.97 -4.88 -3.23
CA ALA A 62 17.31 -3.61 -3.52
C ALA A 62 17.59 -2.55 -2.42
N VAL A 63 17.62 -2.94 -1.15
CA VAL A 63 17.95 -2.03 -0.04
C VAL A 63 19.41 -1.61 -0.08
N ALA A 64 20.34 -2.53 -0.40
CA ALA A 64 21.75 -2.19 -0.59
C ALA A 64 21.97 -1.20 -1.75
N ASP A 65 21.34 -1.46 -2.90
CA ASP A 65 21.43 -0.60 -4.09
C ASP A 65 20.75 0.77 -3.87
N ALA A 66 19.68 0.83 -3.08
CA ALA A 66 18.99 2.07 -2.72
C ALA A 66 19.85 2.97 -1.81
N GLY A 67 20.75 2.40 -1.03
CA GLY A 67 21.54 3.12 -0.04
C GLY A 67 20.69 3.67 1.11
N ALA A 68 21.13 4.77 1.71
CA ALA A 68 20.41 5.39 2.81
C ALA A 68 19.14 6.09 2.31
N VAL A 69 17.99 5.71 2.86
CA VAL A 69 16.67 6.30 2.53
C VAL A 69 16.06 6.99 3.75
N ASP A 70 15.49 8.18 3.54
CA ASP A 70 14.84 8.97 4.60
C ASP A 70 13.38 8.54 4.81
N ALA A 71 12.77 7.98 3.76
CA ALA A 71 11.41 7.44 3.84
C ALA A 71 11.30 6.11 3.09
N LEU A 72 10.50 5.18 3.64
CA LEU A 72 10.05 3.95 3.00
C LEU A 72 8.53 4.03 2.80
N VAL A 73 8.06 3.75 1.59
CA VAL A 73 6.64 3.54 1.30
C VAL A 73 6.41 2.09 0.91
N ASN A 74 5.83 1.32 1.80
CA ASN A 74 5.36 -0.02 1.52
C ASN A 74 4.02 0.06 0.79
N ASN A 75 4.09 0.17 -0.54
CA ASN A 75 2.93 0.27 -1.42
C ASN A 75 2.69 -1.01 -2.23
N ALA A 76 3.71 -1.86 -2.42
CA ALA A 76 3.52 -3.15 -3.08
C ALA A 76 2.42 -3.95 -2.38
N GLY A 77 1.47 -4.42 -3.17
CA GLY A 77 0.34 -5.16 -2.63
C GLY A 77 -0.56 -5.70 -3.73
N VAL A 78 -1.37 -6.67 -3.36
CA VAL A 78 -2.34 -7.32 -4.25
C VAL A 78 -3.72 -7.28 -3.59
N GLY A 79 -4.75 -7.18 -4.43
CA GLY A 79 -6.14 -7.25 -4.00
C GLY A 79 -6.71 -8.65 -4.17
N MET A 80 -7.77 -8.93 -3.41
CA MET A 80 -8.60 -10.12 -3.56
C MET A 80 -10.05 -9.73 -3.28
N LEU A 81 -10.94 -10.19 -4.14
CA LEU A 81 -12.37 -10.08 -3.92
C LEU A 81 -12.98 -11.45 -4.22
N ASN A 82 -13.48 -12.12 -3.20
CA ASN A 82 -14.28 -13.33 -3.31
C ASN A 82 -15.02 -13.58 -1.99
N VAL A 83 -16.10 -14.34 -2.03
CA VAL A 83 -16.71 -14.91 -0.83
C VAL A 83 -15.77 -15.96 -0.24
N LEU A 84 -15.78 -16.12 1.08
CA LEU A 84 -14.83 -16.99 1.77
C LEU A 84 -14.88 -18.44 1.25
N GLU A 85 -16.06 -18.99 1.01
CA GLU A 85 -16.27 -20.35 0.54
C GLU A 85 -15.66 -20.62 -0.86
N GLY A 86 -15.62 -19.59 -1.71
CA GLY A 86 -14.97 -19.66 -3.03
C GLY A 86 -13.49 -19.23 -3.04
N THR A 87 -12.91 -18.95 -1.87
CA THR A 87 -11.54 -18.46 -1.79
C THR A 87 -10.54 -19.61 -1.71
N ASP A 88 -9.65 -19.72 -2.70
CA ASP A 88 -8.52 -20.65 -2.66
C ASP A 88 -7.52 -20.22 -1.56
N ILE A 89 -7.20 -21.15 -0.66
CA ILE A 89 -6.27 -20.92 0.45
C ILE A 89 -4.84 -20.65 -0.02
N ALA A 90 -4.43 -21.17 -1.18
CA ALA A 90 -3.12 -20.87 -1.75
C ALA A 90 -3.05 -19.39 -2.18
N LYS A 91 -4.10 -18.86 -2.82
CA LYS A 91 -4.21 -17.44 -3.15
C LYS A 91 -4.29 -16.54 -1.92
N ALA A 92 -4.96 -17.01 -0.86
CA ALA A 92 -4.96 -16.30 0.42
C ALA A 92 -3.54 -16.20 1.02
N ARG A 93 -2.75 -17.28 0.94
CA ARG A 93 -1.34 -17.26 1.36
C ARG A 93 -0.51 -16.28 0.53
N GLU A 94 -0.60 -16.31 -0.80
CA GLU A 94 0.09 -15.36 -1.68
C GLU A 94 -0.26 -13.90 -1.35
N LEU A 95 -1.53 -13.64 -1.01
CA LEU A 95 -1.97 -12.33 -0.56
C LEU A 95 -1.26 -11.89 0.72
N PHE A 96 -1.18 -12.76 1.73
CA PHE A 96 -0.52 -12.46 2.98
C PHE A 96 1.01 -12.36 2.82
N GLU A 97 1.62 -13.21 1.99
CA GLU A 97 3.05 -13.11 1.66
C GLU A 97 3.38 -11.72 1.10
N THR A 98 2.61 -11.24 0.13
CA THR A 98 2.88 -9.93 -0.46
C THR A 98 2.50 -8.77 0.47
N ASN A 99 1.25 -8.77 0.98
CA ASN A 99 0.71 -7.60 1.67
C ASN A 99 1.24 -7.45 3.10
N VAL A 100 1.49 -8.56 3.78
CA VAL A 100 1.86 -8.58 5.20
C VAL A 100 3.34 -8.88 5.37
N LEU A 101 3.79 -10.08 4.98
CA LEU A 101 5.17 -10.51 5.22
C LEU A 101 6.16 -9.68 4.40
N GLY A 102 5.84 -9.35 3.15
CA GLY A 102 6.64 -8.45 2.32
C GLY A 102 6.79 -7.04 2.92
N THR A 103 5.71 -6.48 3.49
CA THR A 103 5.76 -5.19 4.20
C THR A 103 6.64 -5.27 5.44
N ILE A 104 6.53 -6.34 6.22
CA ILE A 104 7.36 -6.57 7.41
C ILE A 104 8.83 -6.71 7.01
N ALA A 105 9.14 -7.54 6.02
CA ALA A 105 10.50 -7.80 5.56
C ALA A 105 11.18 -6.53 5.01
N MET A 106 10.49 -5.74 4.19
CA MET A 106 11.00 -4.44 3.72
C MET A 106 11.27 -3.48 4.87
N THR A 107 10.38 -3.44 5.86
CA THR A 107 10.55 -2.61 7.05
C THR A 107 11.76 -3.05 7.86
N GLN A 108 11.92 -4.35 8.10
CA GLN A 108 13.09 -4.92 8.79
C GLN A 108 14.40 -4.57 8.09
N ALA A 109 14.42 -4.59 6.76
CA ALA A 109 15.63 -4.32 5.98
C ALA A 109 16.09 -2.86 6.07
N VAL A 110 15.18 -1.87 6.15
CA VAL A 110 15.55 -0.44 6.20
C VAL A 110 15.68 0.10 7.62
N LEU A 111 14.98 -0.47 8.59
CA LEU A 111 14.88 0.04 9.96
C LEU A 111 16.23 0.20 10.67
N PRO A 112 17.21 -0.72 10.56
CA PRO A 112 18.51 -0.56 11.23
C PRO A 112 19.23 0.73 10.86
N ALA A 113 19.23 1.11 9.58
CA ALA A 113 19.85 2.34 9.11
C ALA A 113 19.10 3.59 9.60
N MET A 114 17.77 3.59 9.58
CA MET A 114 16.94 4.67 10.12
C MET A 114 17.15 4.83 11.64
N ARG A 115 17.17 3.72 12.38
CA ARG A 115 17.44 3.70 13.81
C ARG A 115 18.82 4.29 14.15
N ALA A 116 19.87 3.88 13.41
CA ALA A 116 21.23 4.36 13.62
C ALA A 116 21.34 5.89 13.42
N ARG A 117 20.65 6.42 12.42
CA ARG A 117 20.59 7.87 12.15
C ARG A 117 19.61 8.63 13.06
N ARG A 118 18.79 7.90 13.84
CA ARG A 118 17.71 8.46 14.66
C ARG A 118 16.72 9.32 13.85
N SER A 119 16.50 8.94 12.61
CA SER A 119 15.62 9.67 11.67
C SER A 119 15.11 8.73 10.59
N GLY A 120 13.82 8.82 10.29
CA GLY A 120 13.19 8.09 9.21
C GLY A 120 11.66 8.14 9.27
N VAL A 121 11.03 7.84 8.15
CA VAL A 121 9.57 7.70 8.06
C VAL A 121 9.22 6.42 7.31
N ILE A 122 8.35 5.61 7.88
CA ILE A 122 7.81 4.41 7.25
C ILE A 122 6.31 4.64 7.03
N VAL A 123 5.87 4.55 5.78
CA VAL A 123 4.47 4.69 5.40
C VAL A 123 3.99 3.36 4.82
N ASN A 124 2.97 2.78 5.44
CA ASN A 124 2.35 1.55 4.97
C ASN A 124 1.00 1.87 4.30
N ILE A 125 0.84 1.42 3.05
CA ILE A 125 -0.42 1.58 2.33
C ILE A 125 -1.39 0.46 2.76
N SER A 126 -2.36 0.84 3.58
CA SER A 126 -3.45 -0.02 4.03
C SER A 126 -4.68 0.12 3.11
N SER A 127 -5.86 0.22 3.66
CA SER A 127 -7.11 0.44 2.89
C SER A 127 -8.24 0.90 3.82
N SER A 128 -9.20 1.63 3.26
CA SER A 128 -10.46 1.99 3.92
C SER A 128 -11.34 0.78 4.28
N VAL A 129 -11.06 -0.40 3.70
CA VAL A 129 -11.76 -1.66 4.07
C VAL A 129 -11.50 -2.08 5.52
N THR A 130 -10.53 -1.46 6.20
CA THR A 130 -10.26 -1.67 7.62
C THR A 130 -11.07 -0.75 8.53
N LEU A 131 -11.80 0.21 7.98
CA LEU A 131 -12.62 1.16 8.73
C LEU A 131 -14.02 0.62 8.99
N ARG A 132 -14.57 -0.16 8.05
CA ARG A 132 -15.85 -0.88 8.21
C ARG A 132 -15.84 -2.18 7.39
N PRO A 133 -16.71 -3.17 7.72
CA PRO A 133 -16.81 -4.41 6.95
C PRO A 133 -17.38 -4.19 5.54
N PHE A 134 -16.84 -4.94 4.58
CA PHE A 134 -17.34 -4.99 3.21
C PHE A 134 -17.53 -6.43 2.75
N PRO A 135 -18.61 -6.74 2.01
CA PRO A 135 -18.84 -8.06 1.46
C PRO A 135 -17.74 -8.51 0.51
N ALA A 136 -17.52 -9.81 0.43
CA ALA A 136 -16.56 -10.45 -0.49
C ALA A 136 -15.11 -9.95 -0.35
N LEU A 137 -14.75 -9.30 0.76
CA LEU A 137 -13.41 -8.77 1.03
C LEU A 137 -12.80 -9.32 2.33
N SER A 138 -13.37 -10.38 2.93
CA SER A 138 -12.96 -10.86 4.26
C SER A 138 -11.46 -11.13 4.37
N VAL A 139 -10.87 -11.88 3.44
CA VAL A 139 -9.45 -12.24 3.45
C VAL A 139 -8.56 -11.02 3.16
N TYR A 140 -8.97 -10.17 2.20
CA TYR A 140 -8.25 -8.93 1.91
C TYR A 140 -8.27 -7.97 3.10
N SER A 141 -9.44 -7.76 3.71
CA SER A 141 -9.59 -6.92 4.91
C SER A 141 -8.73 -7.43 6.06
N ALA A 142 -8.68 -8.75 6.28
CA ALA A 142 -7.80 -9.35 7.29
C ALA A 142 -6.33 -9.02 7.04
N SER A 143 -5.85 -9.10 5.78
CA SER A 143 -4.47 -8.74 5.46
C SER A 143 -4.16 -7.26 5.73
N LYS A 144 -5.10 -6.35 5.41
CA LYS A 144 -4.92 -4.92 5.66
C LYS A 144 -5.08 -4.55 7.14
N ALA A 145 -5.94 -5.25 7.88
CA ALA A 145 -6.04 -5.11 9.34
C ALA A 145 -4.74 -5.57 10.04
N ALA A 146 -4.09 -6.63 9.55
CA ALA A 146 -2.79 -7.05 10.04
C ALA A 146 -1.72 -5.95 9.87
N ILE A 147 -1.72 -5.24 8.73
CA ILE A 147 -0.82 -4.09 8.49
C ILE A 147 -1.13 -2.93 9.43
N ASN A 148 -2.40 -2.67 9.75
CA ASN A 148 -2.73 -1.62 10.72
C ASN A 148 -2.15 -1.95 12.09
N ALA A 149 -2.43 -3.15 12.62
CA ALA A 149 -1.92 -3.60 13.91
C ALA A 149 -0.37 -3.61 13.96
N PHE A 150 0.28 -4.10 12.89
CA PHE A 150 1.74 -4.06 12.76
C PHE A 150 2.28 -2.63 12.83
N THR A 151 1.71 -1.71 12.06
CA THR A 151 2.19 -0.34 11.97
C THR A 151 2.03 0.42 13.30
N GLU A 152 0.90 0.22 13.97
CA GLU A 152 0.60 0.88 15.25
C GLU A 152 1.50 0.37 16.37
N SER A 153 1.76 -0.94 16.42
CA SER A 153 2.70 -1.52 17.37
C SER A 153 4.14 -1.07 17.09
N LEU A 154 4.55 -1.09 15.82
CA LEU A 154 5.88 -0.64 15.39
C LEU A 154 6.13 0.84 15.75
N ALA A 155 5.09 1.69 15.70
CA ALA A 155 5.23 3.10 16.07
C ALA A 155 5.72 3.28 17.51
N LEU A 156 5.24 2.42 18.43
CA LEU A 156 5.67 2.45 19.83
C LEU A 156 7.13 2.01 19.98
N GLU A 157 7.56 1.03 19.21
CA GLU A 157 8.93 0.52 19.23
C GLU A 157 9.94 1.54 18.69
N THR A 158 9.56 2.25 17.62
CA THR A 158 10.47 3.10 16.84
C THR A 158 10.52 4.56 17.28
N ALA A 159 9.53 5.02 18.05
CA ALA A 159 9.43 6.41 18.52
C ALA A 159 10.69 6.86 19.29
N GLN A 160 11.25 6.01 20.14
CA GLN A 160 12.48 6.29 20.90
C GLN A 160 13.71 6.55 20.02
N PHE A 161 13.66 6.11 18.76
CA PHE A 161 14.72 6.28 17.77
C PHE A 161 14.43 7.42 16.77
N GLY A 162 13.36 8.20 16.98
CA GLY A 162 12.98 9.28 16.07
C GLY A 162 12.48 8.77 14.69
N VAL A 163 12.13 7.49 14.58
CA VAL A 163 11.55 6.93 13.36
C VAL A 163 10.02 6.91 13.49
N ARG A 164 9.36 7.57 12.55
CA ARG A 164 7.89 7.69 12.52
C ARG A 164 7.29 6.63 11.62
N THR A 165 6.18 6.06 12.02
CA THR A 165 5.38 5.15 11.17
C THR A 165 3.99 5.73 10.95
N ARG A 166 3.42 5.54 9.76
CA ARG A 166 2.10 6.06 9.38
C ARG A 166 1.36 5.07 8.49
N LEU A 167 0.04 5.16 8.53
CA LEU A 167 -0.87 4.43 7.66
C LEU A 167 -1.54 5.40 6.68
N VAL A 168 -1.53 5.06 5.41
CA VAL A 168 -2.40 5.69 4.41
C VAL A 168 -3.49 4.69 4.05
N LEU A 169 -4.74 5.13 4.10
CA LEU A 169 -5.93 4.30 3.88
C LEU A 169 -6.67 4.75 2.61
N PRO A 170 -6.28 4.26 1.44
CA PRO A 170 -7.01 4.52 0.20
C PRO A 170 -8.41 3.92 0.24
N GLY A 171 -9.34 4.58 -0.42
CA GLY A 171 -10.65 4.03 -0.75
C GLY A 171 -10.64 3.19 -2.03
N SER A 172 -11.77 3.19 -2.73
CA SER A 172 -11.95 2.44 -3.97
C SER A 172 -11.32 3.18 -5.16
N ALA A 173 -10.36 2.53 -5.82
CA ALA A 173 -9.65 3.08 -6.98
C ALA A 173 -9.73 2.17 -8.21
N PRO A 174 -10.90 2.02 -8.83
CA PRO A 174 -11.15 1.07 -9.91
C PRO A 174 -10.36 1.38 -11.20
N THR A 175 -9.92 2.62 -11.37
CA THR A 175 -9.14 3.07 -12.53
C THR A 175 -7.69 2.63 -12.48
N THR A 176 -7.20 2.19 -11.32
CA THR A 176 -5.82 1.73 -11.15
C THR A 176 -5.62 0.30 -11.63
N SER A 177 -4.37 -0.06 -11.94
CA SER A 177 -3.99 -1.45 -12.24
C SER A 177 -4.30 -2.40 -11.09
N PHE A 178 -4.33 -1.92 -9.84
CA PHE A 178 -4.69 -2.69 -8.67
C PHE A 178 -6.12 -3.25 -8.77
N GLY A 179 -7.11 -2.42 -9.12
CA GLY A 179 -8.50 -2.85 -9.29
C GLY A 179 -8.64 -3.88 -10.41
N ARG A 180 -8.00 -3.65 -11.58
CA ARG A 180 -7.99 -4.60 -12.70
C ARG A 180 -7.32 -5.92 -12.33
N ASN A 181 -6.19 -5.87 -11.65
CA ASN A 181 -5.44 -7.07 -11.22
C ASN A 181 -6.15 -7.82 -10.10
N ALA A 182 -6.88 -7.13 -9.22
CA ALA A 182 -7.73 -7.77 -8.22
C ALA A 182 -8.82 -8.62 -8.90
N VAL A 183 -9.47 -8.08 -9.94
CA VAL A 183 -10.46 -8.83 -10.74
C VAL A 183 -9.81 -10.01 -11.47
N ALA A 184 -8.65 -9.84 -12.09
CA ALA A 184 -7.96 -10.91 -12.79
C ALA A 184 -7.44 -12.05 -11.88
N ARG A 185 -7.18 -11.73 -10.60
CA ARG A 185 -6.78 -12.68 -9.56
C ARG A 185 -7.95 -13.28 -8.79
N MET A 186 -9.16 -12.80 -9.02
CA MET A 186 -10.37 -13.44 -8.57
C MET A 186 -10.43 -14.81 -9.26
N GLY A 187 -10.17 -15.87 -8.55
CA GLY A 187 -10.73 -17.13 -8.92
C GLY A 187 -12.24 -16.93 -8.92
N MET A 188 -12.83 -16.89 -10.10
CA MET A 188 -14.28 -16.62 -10.28
C MET A 188 -15.14 -17.84 -9.92
N ASP A 189 -14.64 -18.74 -9.10
CA ASP A 189 -15.45 -19.83 -8.54
C ASP A 189 -16.32 -19.28 -7.40
N ILE A 190 -17.28 -18.43 -7.78
CA ILE A 190 -18.31 -18.00 -6.84
C ILE A 190 -19.30 -19.17 -6.71
N PRO A 191 -19.43 -19.77 -5.52
CA PRO A 191 -20.43 -20.83 -5.34
C PRO A 191 -21.83 -20.33 -5.70
N PRO A 192 -22.66 -21.12 -6.40
CA PRO A 192 -23.96 -20.68 -6.90
C PRO A 192 -24.87 -19.97 -5.88
N PRO A 193 -24.90 -20.36 -4.59
CA PRO A 193 -25.70 -19.65 -3.58
C PRO A 193 -25.30 -18.19 -3.36
N TYR A 194 -24.07 -17.81 -3.72
CA TYR A 194 -23.56 -16.45 -3.53
C TYR A 194 -23.62 -15.57 -4.78
N GLU A 195 -23.96 -16.11 -5.94
CA GLU A 195 -23.91 -15.38 -7.23
C GLU A 195 -24.75 -14.09 -7.18
N ALA A 196 -26.01 -14.19 -6.77
CA ALA A 196 -26.90 -13.03 -6.70
C ALA A 196 -26.39 -11.96 -5.71
N PHE A 197 -25.87 -12.40 -4.55
CA PHE A 197 -25.28 -11.52 -3.55
C PHE A 197 -24.06 -10.75 -4.08
N VAL A 198 -23.15 -11.47 -4.73
CA VAL A 198 -21.92 -10.85 -5.29
C VAL A 198 -22.26 -9.91 -6.45
N GLN A 199 -23.20 -10.28 -7.34
CA GLN A 199 -23.63 -9.42 -8.44
C GLN A 199 -24.27 -8.12 -7.94
N ASN A 200 -25.13 -8.19 -6.93
CA ASN A 200 -25.73 -7.02 -6.30
C ASN A 200 -24.65 -6.11 -5.68
N TYR A 201 -23.68 -6.69 -4.97
CA TYR A 201 -22.57 -5.94 -4.39
C TYR A 201 -21.70 -5.24 -5.45
N LEU A 202 -21.33 -5.95 -6.52
CA LEU A 202 -20.56 -5.39 -7.63
C LEU A 202 -21.32 -4.26 -8.35
N THR A 203 -22.63 -4.38 -8.48
CA THR A 203 -23.48 -3.33 -9.06
C THR A 203 -23.47 -2.08 -8.17
N THR A 204 -23.62 -2.24 -6.86
CA THR A 204 -23.53 -1.15 -5.88
C THR A 204 -22.17 -0.46 -5.92
N MET A 205 -21.07 -1.23 -5.96
CA MET A 205 -19.73 -0.67 -6.07
C MET A 205 -19.52 0.13 -7.36
N ARG A 206 -20.04 -0.35 -8.49
CA ARG A 206 -19.95 0.36 -9.78
C ARG A 206 -20.72 1.67 -9.78
N GLY A 207 -21.84 1.73 -9.06
CA GLY A 207 -22.68 2.92 -8.92
C GLY A 207 -22.12 3.96 -7.94
N ALA A 208 -21.11 3.65 -7.15
CA ALA A 208 -20.50 4.62 -6.24
C ALA A 208 -19.87 5.79 -7.02
N THR A 209 -20.19 7.01 -6.60
CA THR A 209 -19.71 8.26 -7.23
C THR A 209 -18.41 8.75 -6.60
N GLU A 210 -18.27 8.60 -5.29
CA GLU A 210 -17.02 8.95 -4.60
C GLU A 210 -15.98 7.86 -4.82
N ARG A 211 -14.77 8.28 -5.12
CA ARG A 211 -13.65 7.38 -5.46
C ARG A 211 -12.33 7.95 -4.95
N THR A 212 -11.32 7.11 -4.91
CA THR A 212 -9.94 7.49 -4.63
C THR A 212 -9.15 7.56 -5.95
N GLU A 213 -8.55 8.71 -6.20
CA GLU A 213 -7.61 8.90 -7.29
C GLU A 213 -6.17 8.61 -6.84
N ALA A 214 -5.29 8.23 -7.78
CA ALA A 214 -3.89 7.96 -7.45
C ALA A 214 -3.18 9.20 -6.87
N GLY A 215 -3.58 10.39 -7.30
CA GLY A 215 -3.10 11.66 -6.75
C GLY A 215 -3.49 11.91 -5.29
N ASP A 216 -4.66 11.41 -4.84
CA ASP A 216 -5.07 11.54 -3.44
C ASP A 216 -4.13 10.76 -2.52
N VAL A 217 -3.80 9.52 -2.94
CA VAL A 217 -2.87 8.67 -2.21
C VAL A 217 -1.47 9.29 -2.20
N ALA A 218 -1.00 9.80 -3.33
CA ALA A 218 0.29 10.49 -3.40
C ALA A 218 0.37 11.68 -2.44
N ARG A 219 -0.70 12.51 -2.36
CA ARG A 219 -0.78 13.63 -1.42
C ARG A 219 -0.83 13.17 0.04
N ALA A 220 -1.57 12.10 0.35
CA ALA A 220 -1.62 11.55 1.70
C ALA A 220 -0.24 11.00 2.12
N VAL A 221 0.48 10.31 1.22
CA VAL A 221 1.87 9.88 1.47
C VAL A 221 2.79 11.07 1.67
N TRP A 222 2.67 12.11 0.84
CA TRP A 222 3.46 13.34 1.01
C TRP A 222 3.27 13.94 2.40
N ARG A 223 2.03 14.10 2.85
CA ARG A 223 1.71 14.58 4.21
C ARG A 223 2.29 13.66 5.29
N ALA A 224 2.12 12.34 5.15
CA ALA A 224 2.65 11.36 6.10
C ALA A 224 4.17 11.48 6.27
N VAL A 225 4.90 11.75 5.19
CA VAL A 225 6.36 11.87 5.19
C VAL A 225 6.82 13.24 5.70
N THR A 226 6.22 14.33 5.21
CA THR A 226 6.73 15.69 5.40
C THR A 226 6.16 16.41 6.61
N GLU A 227 4.94 16.06 7.07
CA GLU A 227 4.31 16.68 8.24
C GLU A 227 4.66 15.90 9.52
N PRO A 228 5.46 16.46 10.46
CA PRO A 228 5.83 15.74 11.69
C PRO A 228 4.63 15.31 12.53
N ASN A 229 3.59 16.13 12.54
CA ASN A 229 2.36 15.92 13.32
C ASN A 229 1.23 15.27 12.51
N ALA A 230 1.53 14.67 11.33
CA ALA A 230 0.53 13.92 10.59
C ALA A 230 -0.09 12.81 11.50
N PRO A 231 -1.41 12.58 11.42
CA PRO A 231 -2.04 11.55 12.24
C PRO A 231 -1.52 10.15 11.86
N MET A 232 -1.69 9.16 12.77
CA MET A 232 -1.30 7.78 12.53
C MET A 232 -2.00 7.20 11.28
N ARG A 233 -3.28 7.51 11.09
CA ARG A 233 -4.10 7.04 9.99
C ARG A 233 -4.53 8.22 9.11
N LEU A 234 -4.15 8.19 7.83
CA LEU A 234 -4.50 9.21 6.84
C LEU A 234 -5.44 8.57 5.80
N PRO A 235 -6.74 8.89 5.81
CA PRO A 235 -7.61 8.50 4.72
C PRO A 235 -7.14 9.20 3.43
N ALA A 236 -7.29 8.54 2.29
CA ALA A 236 -6.92 9.09 0.99
C ALA A 236 -8.04 8.86 -0.01
N GLY A 237 -8.63 9.95 -0.48
CA GLY A 237 -9.78 9.99 -1.38
C GLY A 237 -11.10 10.26 -0.67
N ALA A 238 -12.05 10.84 -1.41
CA ALA A 238 -13.33 11.30 -0.88
C ALA A 238 -14.13 10.19 -0.19
N ASP A 239 -14.16 9.01 -0.78
CA ASP A 239 -14.84 7.82 -0.24
C ASP A 239 -14.19 7.33 1.07
N ALA A 240 -12.85 7.34 1.17
CA ALA A 240 -12.16 6.95 2.40
C ALA A 240 -12.41 7.95 3.54
N GLU A 241 -12.44 9.25 3.23
CA GLU A 241 -12.74 10.31 4.20
C GLU A 241 -14.19 10.22 4.69
N THR A 242 -15.14 9.92 3.79
CA THR A 242 -16.55 9.72 4.15
C THR A 242 -16.71 8.51 5.07
N ILE A 243 -16.09 7.36 4.74
CA ILE A 243 -16.13 6.16 5.57
C ILE A 243 -15.55 6.44 6.97
N LEU A 244 -14.41 7.14 7.06
CA LEU A 244 -13.79 7.45 8.35
C LEU A 244 -14.71 8.33 9.21
N ARG A 245 -15.37 9.34 8.62
CA ARG A 245 -16.32 10.21 9.36
C ARG A 245 -17.52 9.45 9.88
N GLU A 246 -18.10 8.58 9.05
CA GLU A 246 -19.25 7.76 9.42
C GLU A 246 -18.92 6.79 10.59
N THR A 247 -17.72 6.17 10.52
CA THR A 247 -17.28 5.22 11.55
C THR A 247 -16.92 5.90 12.88
N ALA A 248 -16.46 7.15 12.83
CA ALA A 248 -16.14 7.92 14.04
C ALA A 248 -17.40 8.47 14.75
N ALA A 249 -18.54 8.52 14.06
CA ALA A 249 -19.83 9.00 14.59
C ALA A 249 -20.71 7.87 15.16
N SER A 250 -20.35 6.61 14.96
CA SER A 250 -21.03 5.40 15.45
C SER A 250 -20.33 4.83 16.66
#